data_292a8c939dbf275a0f6ecfa5977cf10e
#
_entry.id   292a8c939dbf275a0f6ecfa5977cf10e
#
_cell.length_a   1.000
_cell.length_b   1.000
_cell.length_c   1.000
_cell.angle_alpha   90.00
_cell.angle_beta   90.00
_cell.angle_gamma   90.00
#
_symmetry.space_group_name_H-M   'P 1'
#
loop_
_entity.id
_entity.type
_entity.pdbx_description
1 polymer ?
#
loop_
_entity_poly.entity_id
_entity_poly.type
_entity_poly.pdbx_seq_one_letter_code
_entity_poly.pdbx_strand_id
1 'polypeptide(L)'
;MFFKGKYGPMLIAEIGGNHEGDFVYANDLTDMALDSKADVVKFQIYTPDSLVNKNFDLNRYEHFKKFTLSIDQHLQLAEKCIKHDKKYLASVWDPSVIDLISEKMDFFK
;
A
#
# COMPACT_ATOMS: atom_id res chain seq x y z
N MET A 1 15.51 19.18 -0.44
CA MET A 1 14.35 19.20 0.46
C MET A 1 13.70 17.80 0.47
N PHE A 2 13.32 17.31 1.60
CA PHE A 2 12.81 15.95 1.79
C PHE A 2 11.53 15.64 0.99
N PHE A 3 10.64 16.61 0.88
CA PHE A 3 9.37 16.45 0.16
C PHE A 3 9.39 16.94 -1.29
N LYS A 4 10.57 17.00 -1.87
CA LYS A 4 10.73 17.36 -3.28
C LYS A 4 10.69 16.09 -4.14
N GLY A 5 9.83 16.09 -5.16
CA GLY A 5 9.76 15.06 -6.17
C GLY A 5 10.58 15.41 -7.40
N LYS A 6 10.53 14.53 -8.38
CA LYS A 6 11.29 14.68 -9.64
C LYS A 6 10.87 15.92 -10.43
N TYR A 7 9.59 16.29 -10.37
CA TYR A 7 9.02 17.36 -11.16
C TYR A 7 8.52 18.55 -10.33
N GLY A 8 8.86 18.63 -9.06
CA GLY A 8 8.39 19.66 -8.14
C GLY A 8 8.11 19.08 -6.75
N PRO A 9 7.01 19.45 -6.09
CA PRO A 9 6.61 18.80 -4.85
C PRO A 9 6.45 17.29 -5.04
N MET A 10 6.76 16.51 -3.99
CA MET A 10 6.61 15.07 -4.03
C MET A 10 5.13 14.70 -4.29
N LEU A 11 4.91 13.95 -5.36
CA LEU A 11 3.58 13.49 -5.75
C LEU A 11 3.38 12.04 -5.32
N ILE A 12 2.34 11.79 -4.54
CA ILE A 12 2.00 10.46 -4.05
C ILE A 12 0.73 9.97 -4.77
N ALA A 13 0.84 8.85 -5.48
CA ALA A 13 -0.31 8.16 -6.03
C ALA A 13 -0.89 7.23 -4.97
N GLU A 14 -2.07 7.54 -4.47
CA GLU A 14 -2.75 6.76 -3.43
C GLU A 14 -3.61 5.68 -4.07
N ILE A 15 -3.12 4.44 -4.08
CA ILE A 15 -3.92 3.29 -4.49
C ILE A 15 -4.84 2.86 -3.34
N GLY A 16 -4.32 2.87 -2.11
CA GLY A 16 -5.10 2.54 -0.92
C GLY A 16 -5.69 1.14 -1.01
N GLY A 17 -6.99 1.03 -0.84
CA GLY A 17 -7.75 -0.21 -0.96
C GLY A 17 -8.48 -0.39 -2.29
N ASN A 18 -8.20 0.45 -3.29
CA ASN A 18 -8.92 0.40 -4.57
C ASN A 18 -8.68 -0.88 -5.38
N HIS A 19 -7.69 -1.69 -5.02
CA HIS A 19 -7.44 -3.01 -5.60
C HIS A 19 -8.50 -4.06 -5.24
N GLU A 20 -9.36 -3.77 -4.27
CA GLU A 20 -10.46 -4.64 -3.84
C GLU A 20 -10.02 -6.06 -3.39
N GLY A 21 -8.78 -6.22 -2.93
CA GLY A 21 -8.21 -7.50 -2.52
C GLY A 21 -7.76 -8.38 -3.69
N ASP A 22 -7.87 -7.89 -4.91
CA ASP A 22 -7.43 -8.57 -6.14
C ASP A 22 -5.99 -8.18 -6.47
N PHE A 23 -5.07 -9.13 -6.37
CA PHE A 23 -3.65 -8.86 -6.61
C PHE A 23 -3.33 -8.52 -8.06
N VAL A 24 -4.02 -9.11 -9.02
CA VAL A 24 -3.85 -8.77 -10.44
C VAL A 24 -4.26 -7.32 -10.67
N TYR A 25 -5.40 -6.93 -10.13
CA TYR A 25 -5.88 -5.54 -10.20
C TYR A 25 -4.92 -4.58 -9.48
N ALA A 26 -4.37 -4.99 -8.33
CA ALA A 26 -3.36 -4.19 -7.62
C ALA A 26 -2.11 -3.96 -8.48
N ASN A 27 -1.66 -4.96 -9.21
CA ASN A 27 -0.54 -4.82 -10.15
C ASN A 27 -0.88 -3.87 -11.30
N ASP A 28 -2.08 -3.96 -11.86
CA ASP A 28 -2.51 -3.07 -12.95
C ASP A 28 -2.55 -1.61 -12.48
N LEU A 29 -3.11 -1.35 -11.29
CA LEU A 29 -3.14 -0.01 -10.70
C LEU A 29 -1.72 0.50 -10.41
N THR A 30 -0.83 -0.39 -9.97
CA THR A 30 0.57 -0.05 -9.72
C THR A 30 1.27 0.32 -11.02
N ASP A 31 1.05 -0.43 -12.10
CA ASP A 31 1.61 -0.10 -13.43
C ASP A 31 1.16 1.28 -13.91
N MET A 32 -0.13 1.62 -13.73
CA MET A 32 -0.63 2.95 -14.04
C MET A 32 0.06 4.04 -13.23
N ALA A 33 0.27 3.80 -11.93
CA ALA A 33 0.97 4.75 -11.08
C ALA A 33 2.44 4.91 -11.47
N LEU A 34 3.11 3.80 -11.85
CA LEU A 34 4.50 3.80 -12.31
C LEU A 34 4.67 4.58 -13.61
N ASP A 35 3.70 4.50 -14.51
CA ASP A 35 3.69 5.24 -15.78
C ASP A 35 3.34 6.72 -15.60
N SER A 36 2.85 7.11 -14.43
CA SER A 36 2.52 8.49 -14.11
C SER A 36 3.75 9.28 -13.68
N LYS A 37 3.56 10.56 -13.38
CA LYS A 37 4.61 11.42 -12.82
C LYS A 37 4.71 11.33 -11.29
N ALA A 38 4.00 10.40 -10.66
CA ALA A 38 4.08 10.20 -9.23
C ALA A 38 5.48 9.74 -8.82
N ASP A 39 5.93 10.22 -7.68
CA ASP A 39 7.22 9.84 -7.07
C ASP A 39 7.06 8.64 -6.14
N VAL A 40 5.89 8.49 -5.57
CA VAL A 40 5.56 7.49 -4.56
C VAL A 40 4.26 6.80 -4.92
N VAL A 41 4.21 5.49 -4.75
CA VAL A 41 2.97 4.70 -4.86
C VAL A 41 2.59 4.24 -3.47
N LYS A 42 1.39 4.59 -3.02
CA LYS A 42 0.98 4.37 -1.63
C LYS A 42 -0.19 3.40 -1.52
N PHE A 43 -0.08 2.51 -0.54
CA PHE A 43 -1.04 1.47 -0.20
C PHE A 43 -1.49 1.57 1.26
N GLN A 44 -2.36 0.65 1.65
CA GLN A 44 -2.77 0.45 3.04
C GLN A 44 -2.56 -1.02 3.39
N ILE A 45 -1.86 -1.28 4.49
CA ILE A 45 -1.63 -2.64 4.98
C ILE A 45 -2.45 -2.83 6.25
N TYR A 46 -3.39 -3.75 6.20
CA TYR A 46 -4.25 -4.10 7.34
C TYR A 46 -4.68 -5.55 7.25
N THR A 47 -5.14 -6.06 8.37
CA THR A 47 -5.95 -7.27 8.44
C THR A 47 -7.33 -6.87 8.96
N PRO A 48 -8.39 -7.67 8.73
CA PRO A 48 -9.70 -7.32 9.28
C PRO A 48 -9.67 -7.18 10.81
N ASP A 49 -8.89 -8.02 11.49
CA ASP A 49 -8.74 -7.98 12.95
C ASP A 49 -8.05 -6.69 13.44
N SER A 50 -7.19 -6.08 12.63
CA SER A 50 -6.52 -4.82 13.00
C SER A 50 -7.43 -3.60 12.91
N LEU A 51 -8.55 -3.71 12.22
CA LEU A 51 -9.48 -2.60 11.96
C LEU A 51 -10.82 -2.73 12.63
N VAL A 52 -11.35 -3.95 12.78
CA VAL A 52 -12.74 -4.19 13.18
C VAL A 52 -12.82 -5.33 14.18
N ASN A 53 -13.60 -5.13 15.22
CA ASN A 53 -14.01 -6.24 16.08
C ASN A 53 -15.22 -6.92 15.44
N LYS A 54 -15.04 -8.15 14.97
CA LYS A 54 -16.09 -8.90 14.28
C LYS A 54 -17.34 -9.19 15.13
N ASN A 55 -17.19 -9.15 16.46
CA ASN A 55 -18.32 -9.35 17.37
C ASN A 55 -19.24 -8.13 17.42
N PHE A 56 -18.76 -6.96 17.03
CA PHE A 56 -19.54 -5.72 16.98
C PHE A 56 -20.03 -5.38 15.58
N ASP A 57 -19.23 -5.69 14.54
CA ASP A 57 -19.59 -5.36 13.16
C ASP A 57 -19.04 -6.42 12.21
N LEU A 58 -19.79 -7.50 12.06
CA LEU A 58 -19.41 -8.61 11.19
C LEU A 58 -19.37 -8.21 9.71
N ASN A 59 -20.30 -7.36 9.26
CA ASN A 59 -20.37 -6.94 7.87
C ASN A 59 -19.12 -6.15 7.48
N ARG A 60 -18.69 -5.24 8.33
CA ARG A 60 -17.49 -4.45 8.10
C ARG A 60 -16.22 -5.32 8.18
N TYR A 61 -16.20 -6.28 9.10
CA TYR A 61 -15.11 -7.25 9.20
C TYR A 61 -14.95 -8.04 7.91
N GLU A 62 -16.04 -8.59 7.37
CA GLU A 62 -16.02 -9.35 6.11
C GLU A 62 -15.63 -8.48 4.91
N HIS A 63 -16.04 -7.22 4.89
CA HIS A 63 -15.62 -6.26 3.87
C HIS A 63 -14.10 -6.10 3.85
N PHE A 64 -13.47 -5.81 4.99
CA PHE A 64 -12.03 -5.63 5.06
C PHE A 64 -11.27 -6.94 4.81
N LYS A 65 -11.84 -8.07 5.22
CA LYS A 65 -11.26 -9.37 4.92
C LYS A 65 -11.15 -9.60 3.41
N LYS A 66 -12.19 -9.25 2.68
CA LYS A 66 -12.21 -9.35 1.21
C LYS A 66 -11.20 -8.41 0.55
N PHE A 67 -10.95 -7.24 1.13
CA PHE A 67 -10.09 -6.20 0.57
C PHE A 67 -8.63 -6.30 1.01
N THR A 68 -8.27 -7.31 1.78
CA THR A 68 -6.91 -7.51 2.30
C THR A 68 -6.00 -8.15 1.25
N LEU A 69 -4.82 -7.57 1.05
CA LEU A 69 -3.70 -8.24 0.39
C LEU A 69 -2.76 -8.81 1.47
N SER A 70 -2.08 -9.91 1.16
CA SER A 70 -1.09 -10.47 2.07
C SER A 70 0.17 -9.59 2.15
N ILE A 71 0.96 -9.77 3.21
CA ILE A 71 2.23 -9.06 3.33
C ILE A 71 3.19 -9.42 2.18
N ASP A 72 3.20 -10.68 1.73
CA ASP A 72 4.01 -11.10 0.60
C ASP A 72 3.61 -10.39 -0.69
N GLN A 73 2.32 -10.17 -0.91
CA GLN A 73 1.83 -9.40 -2.04
C GLN A 73 2.26 -7.94 -1.95
N HIS A 74 2.20 -7.32 -0.76
CA HIS A 74 2.72 -5.98 -0.55
C HIS A 74 4.22 -5.88 -0.79
N LEU A 75 4.99 -6.88 -0.37
CA LEU A 75 6.43 -6.92 -0.64
C LEU A 75 6.73 -7.00 -2.13
N GLN A 76 5.95 -7.76 -2.89
CA GLN A 76 6.08 -7.82 -4.36
C GLN A 76 5.78 -6.47 -5.02
N LEU A 77 4.73 -5.79 -4.57
CA LEU A 77 4.38 -4.45 -5.07
C LEU A 77 5.48 -3.43 -4.74
N ALA A 78 6.04 -3.50 -3.54
CA ALA A 78 7.16 -2.64 -3.12
C ALA A 78 8.39 -2.86 -4.00
N GLU A 79 8.77 -4.12 -4.24
CA GLU A 79 9.88 -4.46 -5.13
C GLU A 79 9.66 -3.93 -6.55
N LYS A 80 8.45 -4.03 -7.06
CA LYS A 80 8.09 -3.51 -8.37
C LYS A 80 8.27 -2.00 -8.46
N CYS A 81 7.82 -1.26 -7.45
CA CYS A 81 8.00 0.18 -7.39
C CYS A 81 9.49 0.56 -7.37
N ILE A 82 10.26 -0.08 -6.52
CA ILE A 82 11.70 0.17 -6.35
C ILE A 82 12.46 -0.10 -7.66
N LYS A 83 12.16 -1.21 -8.34
CA LYS A 83 12.76 -1.54 -9.62
C LYS A 83 12.47 -0.52 -10.73
N HIS A 84 11.37 0.22 -10.61
CA HIS A 84 10.99 1.28 -11.55
C HIS A 84 11.39 2.67 -11.06
N ASP A 85 12.32 2.74 -10.12
CA ASP A 85 12.84 4.00 -9.56
C ASP A 85 11.74 4.89 -8.94
N LYS A 86 10.75 4.24 -8.32
CA LYS A 86 9.69 4.88 -7.54
C LYS A 86 9.76 4.43 -6.10
N LYS A 87 9.23 5.24 -5.20
CA LYS A 87 9.15 4.89 -3.79
C LYS A 87 7.85 4.15 -3.51
N TYR A 88 7.93 3.18 -2.62
CA TYR A 88 6.77 2.51 -2.06
C TYR A 88 6.47 3.12 -0.69
N LEU A 89 5.20 3.28 -0.38
CA LEU A 89 4.74 3.75 0.92
C LEU A 89 3.47 2.99 1.32
N ALA A 90 3.28 2.78 2.59
CA ALA A 90 2.03 2.23 3.11
C ALA A 90 1.67 2.85 4.46
N SER A 91 0.37 3.03 4.68
CA SER A 91 -0.18 3.18 6.02
C SER A 91 -0.33 1.79 6.60
N VAL A 92 0.30 1.51 7.73
CA VAL A 92 0.33 0.18 8.35
C VAL A 92 -0.56 0.18 9.59
N TRP A 93 -1.62 -0.60 9.57
CA TRP A 93 -2.60 -0.70 10.66
C TRP A 93 -2.31 -1.87 11.60
N ASP A 94 -1.51 -2.83 11.14
CA ASP A 94 -1.11 -4.00 11.92
C ASP A 94 0.37 -3.88 12.32
N PRO A 95 0.67 -3.60 13.59
CA PRO A 95 2.05 -3.44 14.04
C PRO A 95 2.94 -4.66 13.80
N SER A 96 2.34 -5.86 13.72
CA SER A 96 3.10 -7.10 13.58
C SER A 96 3.86 -7.21 12.25
N VAL A 97 3.46 -6.45 11.24
CA VAL A 97 4.11 -6.48 9.91
C VAL A 97 5.06 -5.32 9.66
N ILE A 98 5.19 -4.39 10.59
CA ILE A 98 6.03 -3.20 10.41
C ILE A 98 7.48 -3.59 10.08
N ASP A 99 8.05 -4.52 10.83
CA ASP A 99 9.44 -4.93 10.63
C ASP A 99 9.67 -5.60 9.26
N LEU A 100 8.63 -6.20 8.69
CA LEU A 100 8.71 -6.86 7.39
C LEU A 100 8.70 -5.87 6.23
N ILE A 101 7.99 -4.75 6.37
CA ILE A 101 7.78 -3.80 5.27
C ILE A 101 8.62 -2.53 5.40
N SER A 102 9.10 -2.20 6.60
CA SER A 102 9.81 -0.94 6.86
C SER A 102 11.05 -0.75 6.01
N GLU A 103 11.76 -1.82 5.69
CA GLU A 103 12.96 -1.75 4.84
C GLU A 103 12.64 -1.32 3.40
N LYS A 104 11.39 -1.44 2.97
CA LYS A 104 10.94 -1.07 1.62
C LYS A 104 10.46 0.37 1.53
N MET A 105 10.39 1.07 2.66
CA MET A 105 9.89 2.45 2.73
C MET A 105 10.98 3.41 3.17
N ASP A 106 11.08 4.55 2.51
CA ASP A 106 12.04 5.59 2.87
C ASP A 106 11.52 6.49 4.01
N PHE A 107 10.22 6.47 4.24
CA PHE A 107 9.57 7.24 5.29
C PHE A 107 8.24 6.58 5.67
N PHE A 108 7.69 6.99 6.79
CA PHE A 108 6.43 6.44 7.31
C PHE A 108 5.32 7.49 7.23
N LYS A 109 4.12 6.97 7.09
CA LYS A 109 2.94 7.80 7.25
C LYS A 109 2.47 7.73 8.69
#